data_22547e2c00f71e7fe9c12d58be20ac3c
#
_entry.id   22547e2c00f71e7fe9c12d58be20ac3c
#
_cell.length_a   1.000
_cell.length_b   1.000
_cell.length_c   1.000
_cell.angle_alpha   90.00
_cell.angle_beta   90.00
_cell.angle_gamma   90.00
#
_symmetry.space_group_name_H-M   'P 1'
#
loop_
_entity.id
_entity.type
_entity.pdbx_description
1 polymer ?
#
loop_
_entity_poly.entity_id
_entity_poly.type
_entity_poly.pdbx_seq_one_letter_code
_entity_poly.pdbx_strand_id
1 'polypeptide(L)'
;MHTESTLDTTQADRTTLRPMRATDLPACHAMSLHLHWPHRLADWQFHHQVSSSWAVEQEQPDGTLNVAGSGMLCRLDDDYASLGLVIIADALQGRGLGRAMMQRLLADAGSRNVILNATEAGRPLYEKLGFVVTDTLSQHQSTTASAPATLPAGTHIRPLRPD
;
A
#
# COMPACT_ATOMS: atom_id res chain seq x y z
N MET A 1 40.10 28.80 20.18
CA MET A 1 38.82 28.41 20.75
C MET A 1 37.84 28.16 19.62
N HIS A 2 37.81 26.93 19.12
CA HIS A 2 36.84 26.50 18.11
C HIS A 2 35.73 25.74 18.83
N THR A 3 34.56 26.32 18.91
CA THR A 3 33.33 25.66 19.32
C THR A 3 32.83 24.86 18.12
N GLU A 4 33.10 23.57 18.09
CA GLU A 4 32.40 22.64 17.22
C GLU A 4 30.92 22.57 17.65
N SER A 5 30.08 23.10 16.78
CA SER A 5 28.63 22.88 16.86
C SER A 5 28.36 21.43 16.44
N THR A 6 28.23 20.57 17.43
CA THR A 6 27.69 19.22 17.23
C THR A 6 26.22 19.38 16.88
N LEU A 7 25.88 19.35 15.58
CA LEU A 7 24.51 19.20 15.13
C LEU A 7 24.04 17.83 15.59
N ASP A 8 23.08 17.85 16.51
CA ASP A 8 22.41 16.68 17.05
C ASP A 8 21.63 15.98 15.93
N THR A 9 22.24 14.95 15.35
CA THR A 9 21.69 14.14 14.25
C THR A 9 20.55 13.22 14.73
N THR A 10 20.18 13.26 15.97
CA THR A 10 19.28 12.29 16.64
C THR A 10 17.79 12.65 16.49
N GLN A 11 17.43 13.85 16.01
CA GLN A 11 16.04 14.31 15.97
C GLN A 11 15.37 14.11 14.60
N ALA A 12 16.13 13.82 13.54
CA ALA A 12 15.62 13.78 12.16
C ALA A 12 14.89 12.50 11.75
N ASP A 13 14.81 11.45 12.61
CA ASP A 13 14.39 10.12 12.18
C ASP A 13 13.34 9.43 13.08
N ARG A 14 12.48 10.18 13.73
CA ARG A 14 11.39 9.57 14.50
C ARG A 14 10.27 9.11 13.57
N THR A 15 10.32 7.82 13.21
CA THR A 15 9.25 7.16 12.48
C THR A 15 8.55 6.14 13.37
N THR A 16 7.21 6.09 13.30
CA THR A 16 6.39 5.14 14.04
C THR A 16 5.48 4.39 13.09
N LEU A 17 5.46 3.06 13.22
CA LEU A 17 4.47 2.21 12.54
C LEU A 17 3.25 2.08 13.45
N ARG A 18 2.09 2.54 12.97
CA ARG A 18 0.84 2.52 13.73
C ARG A 18 -0.37 2.11 12.88
N PRO A 19 -1.47 1.70 13.51
CA PRO A 19 -2.72 1.52 12.77
C PRO A 19 -3.08 2.80 12.00
N MET A 20 -3.53 2.60 10.76
CA MET A 20 -3.96 3.71 9.88
C MET A 20 -5.28 4.28 10.35
N ARG A 21 -5.43 5.59 10.28
CA ARG A 21 -6.66 6.32 10.56
C ARG A 21 -7.32 6.76 9.26
N ALA A 22 -8.63 6.93 9.26
CA ALA A 22 -9.35 7.46 8.09
C ALA A 22 -8.81 8.83 7.64
N THR A 23 -8.30 9.64 8.57
CA THR A 23 -7.68 10.94 8.31
C THR A 23 -6.35 10.85 7.57
N ASP A 24 -5.70 9.67 7.52
CA ASP A 24 -4.44 9.44 6.81
C ASP A 24 -4.65 9.20 5.30
N LEU A 25 -5.86 8.80 4.91
CA LEU A 25 -6.16 8.35 3.55
C LEU A 25 -5.85 9.38 2.45
N PRO A 26 -6.11 10.69 2.64
CA PRO A 26 -5.71 11.68 1.64
C PRO A 26 -4.20 11.73 1.39
N ALA A 27 -3.39 11.62 2.46
CA ALA A 27 -1.92 11.58 2.34
C ALA A 27 -1.44 10.27 1.67
N CYS A 28 -2.02 9.13 2.03
CA CYS A 28 -1.74 7.85 1.39
C CYS A 28 -2.09 7.87 -0.11
N HIS A 29 -3.25 8.43 -0.47
CA HIS A 29 -3.66 8.61 -1.86
C HIS A 29 -2.68 9.52 -2.62
N ALA A 30 -2.26 10.64 -2.02
CA ALA A 30 -1.26 11.53 -2.63
C ALA A 30 0.06 10.81 -2.93
N MET A 31 0.54 9.92 -2.02
CA MET A 31 1.70 9.09 -2.28
C MET A 31 1.49 8.14 -3.48
N SER A 32 0.30 7.53 -3.62
CA SER A 32 0.02 6.66 -4.77
C SER A 32 -0.05 7.42 -6.09
N LEU A 33 -0.55 8.66 -6.09
CA LEU A 33 -0.54 9.52 -7.27
C LEU A 33 0.89 9.88 -7.69
N HIS A 34 1.78 10.14 -6.74
CA HIS A 34 3.21 10.38 -7.01
C HIS A 34 3.87 9.17 -7.72
N LEU A 35 3.44 7.96 -7.37
CA LEU A 35 3.88 6.72 -8.02
C LEU A 35 3.13 6.40 -9.31
N HIS A 36 2.28 7.30 -9.80
CA HIS A 36 1.42 7.11 -10.97
C HIS A 36 0.48 5.90 -10.87
N TRP A 37 0.09 5.52 -9.66
CA TRP A 37 -0.89 4.47 -9.47
C TRP A 37 -2.31 4.99 -9.76
N PRO A 38 -3.19 4.18 -10.36
CA PRO A 38 -4.50 4.62 -10.83
C PRO A 38 -5.58 4.70 -9.76
N HIS A 39 -5.21 4.53 -8.50
CA HIS A 39 -6.16 4.49 -7.40
C HIS A 39 -6.82 5.86 -7.20
N ARG A 40 -8.13 5.86 -6.97
CA ARG A 40 -8.90 7.02 -6.53
C ARG A 40 -8.96 7.03 -5.01
N LEU A 41 -9.25 8.18 -4.41
CA LEU A 41 -9.43 8.27 -2.97
C LEU A 41 -10.53 7.32 -2.46
N ALA A 42 -11.61 7.12 -3.24
CA ALA A 42 -12.67 6.18 -2.91
C ALA A 42 -12.18 4.72 -2.83
N ASP A 43 -11.19 4.34 -3.65
CA ASP A 43 -10.60 3.00 -3.61
C ASP A 43 -9.80 2.82 -2.30
N TRP A 44 -9.07 3.84 -1.86
CA TRP A 44 -8.39 3.85 -0.57
C TRP A 44 -9.35 3.75 0.61
N GLN A 45 -10.47 4.50 0.56
CA GLN A 45 -11.52 4.44 1.57
C GLN A 45 -12.14 3.05 1.68
N PHE A 46 -12.45 2.44 0.53
CA PHE A 46 -13.00 1.08 0.48
C PHE A 46 -12.00 0.06 1.07
N HIS A 47 -10.76 0.07 0.60
CA HIS A 47 -9.74 -0.86 1.11
C HIS A 47 -9.51 -0.69 2.61
N HIS A 48 -9.49 0.53 3.13
CA HIS A 48 -9.35 0.78 4.56
C HIS A 48 -10.48 0.17 5.41
N GLN A 49 -11.72 0.16 4.89
CA GLN A 49 -12.87 -0.41 5.59
C GLN A 49 -12.82 -1.95 5.70
N VAL A 50 -12.22 -2.62 4.71
CA VAL A 50 -12.21 -4.10 4.62
C VAL A 50 -10.86 -4.73 4.98
N SER A 51 -9.86 -3.93 5.36
CA SER A 51 -8.48 -4.38 5.57
C SER A 51 -7.95 -4.03 6.95
N SER A 52 -6.97 -4.81 7.43
CA SER A 52 -6.02 -4.34 8.43
C SER A 52 -5.08 -3.35 7.75
N SER A 53 -5.05 -2.11 8.22
CA SER A 53 -4.33 -1.01 7.56
C SER A 53 -3.32 -0.37 8.52
N TRP A 54 -2.11 -0.16 8.03
CA TRP A 54 -1.01 0.43 8.80
C TRP A 54 -0.42 1.63 8.07
N ALA A 55 0.04 2.60 8.86
CA ALA A 55 0.73 3.80 8.37
C ALA A 55 2.10 3.95 9.05
N VAL A 56 3.07 4.43 8.29
CA VAL A 56 4.30 5.00 8.84
C VAL A 56 4.05 6.48 9.06
N GLU A 57 4.19 6.92 10.31
CA GLU A 57 4.13 8.32 10.70
C GLU A 57 5.54 8.82 10.96
N GLN A 58 5.88 9.99 10.44
CA GLN A 58 7.16 10.65 10.63
C GLN A 58 6.96 11.97 11.36
N GLU A 59 7.70 12.16 12.45
CA GLU A 59 7.81 13.46 13.13
C GLU A 59 8.79 14.35 12.38
N GLN A 60 8.32 15.55 12.01
CA GLN A 60 9.11 16.56 11.34
C GLN A 60 9.89 17.39 12.37
N PRO A 61 10.94 18.14 11.95
CA PRO A 61 11.74 18.97 12.87
C PRO A 61 10.93 20.04 13.62
N ASP A 62 9.79 20.45 13.07
CA ASP A 62 8.87 21.41 13.69
C ASP A 62 7.84 20.75 14.65
N GLY A 63 7.95 19.42 14.85
CA GLY A 63 7.04 18.64 15.69
C GLY A 63 5.75 18.20 14.98
N THR A 64 5.54 18.56 13.71
CA THR A 64 4.37 18.07 12.97
C THR A 64 4.54 16.58 12.62
N LEU A 65 3.40 15.87 12.50
CA LEU A 65 3.37 14.45 12.18
C LEU A 65 2.83 14.27 10.76
N ASN A 66 3.62 13.65 9.90
CA ASN A 66 3.26 13.38 8.52
C ASN A 66 3.16 11.88 8.25
N VAL A 67 2.19 11.47 7.44
CA VAL A 67 2.12 10.10 6.93
C VAL A 67 3.17 9.94 5.84
N ALA A 68 4.05 8.97 6.02
CA ALA A 68 5.19 8.72 5.15
C ALA A 68 5.27 7.26 4.67
N GLY A 69 4.24 6.48 4.91
CA GLY A 69 4.11 5.12 4.39
C GLY A 69 2.76 4.52 4.70
N SER A 70 2.41 3.49 3.96
CA SER A 70 1.14 2.78 4.06
C SER A 70 1.31 1.30 3.74
N GLY A 71 0.36 0.49 4.19
CA GLY A 71 0.20 -0.90 3.78
C GLY A 71 -1.13 -1.45 4.26
N MET A 72 -1.77 -2.30 3.47
CA MET A 72 -3.07 -2.86 3.76
C MET A 72 -3.10 -4.36 3.49
N LEU A 73 -3.82 -5.09 4.35
CA LEU A 73 -4.06 -6.52 4.23
C LEU A 73 -5.54 -6.80 4.33
N CYS A 74 -6.14 -7.26 3.25
CA CYS A 74 -7.52 -7.72 3.19
C CYS A 74 -7.57 -9.24 3.40
N ARG A 75 -8.26 -9.70 4.43
CA ARG A 75 -8.54 -11.14 4.60
C ARG A 75 -9.68 -11.51 3.68
N LEU A 76 -9.44 -12.46 2.76
CA LEU A 76 -10.44 -12.91 1.80
C LEU A 76 -11.32 -14.00 2.40
N ASP A 77 -10.68 -14.94 3.10
CA ASP A 77 -11.32 -16.05 3.81
C ASP A 77 -10.39 -16.56 4.93
N ASP A 78 -10.57 -17.81 5.35
CA ASP A 78 -9.73 -18.44 6.37
C ASP A 78 -8.37 -18.90 5.82
N ASP A 79 -8.24 -19.10 4.52
CA ASP A 79 -7.05 -19.65 3.85
C ASP A 79 -6.21 -18.58 3.15
N TYR A 80 -6.80 -17.45 2.73
CA TYR A 80 -6.15 -16.45 1.90
C TYR A 80 -6.30 -15.02 2.42
N ALA A 81 -5.29 -14.21 2.17
CA ALA A 81 -5.31 -12.77 2.33
C ALA A 81 -4.62 -12.08 1.15
N SER A 82 -5.11 -10.92 0.76
CA SER A 82 -4.51 -10.06 -0.25
C SER A 82 -3.81 -8.88 0.41
N LEU A 83 -2.57 -8.64 0.01
CA LEU A 83 -1.75 -7.56 0.53
C LEU A 83 -1.48 -6.54 -0.58
N GLY A 84 -1.63 -5.26 -0.29
CA GLY A 84 -1.44 -4.20 -1.27
C GLY A 84 -1.27 -2.83 -0.64
N LEU A 85 -1.19 -1.82 -1.51
CA LEU A 85 -1.04 -0.41 -1.13
C LEU A 85 0.17 -0.17 -0.20
N VAL A 86 1.24 -0.98 -0.38
CA VAL A 86 2.49 -0.84 0.36
C VAL A 86 3.32 0.24 -0.30
N ILE A 87 3.47 1.36 0.41
CA ILE A 87 4.25 2.52 -0.02
C ILE A 87 5.11 2.97 1.15
N ILE A 88 6.38 3.27 0.88
CA ILE A 88 7.26 4.02 1.78
C ILE A 88 7.76 5.22 1.00
N ALA A 89 7.61 6.41 1.55
CA ALA A 89 8.09 7.65 0.95
C ALA A 89 9.58 7.54 0.60
N ASP A 90 9.97 8.05 -0.57
CA ASP A 90 11.32 7.86 -1.14
C ASP A 90 12.43 8.27 -0.17
N ALA A 91 12.24 9.39 0.55
CA ALA A 91 13.19 9.89 1.54
C ALA A 91 13.43 8.93 2.72
N LEU A 92 12.54 7.96 2.94
CA LEU A 92 12.60 6.99 4.04
C LEU A 92 12.91 5.58 3.58
N GLN A 93 13.08 5.34 2.30
CA GLN A 93 13.48 4.05 1.76
C GLN A 93 14.89 3.66 2.21
N GLY A 94 15.19 2.36 2.17
CA GLY A 94 16.50 1.85 2.62
C GLY A 94 16.69 1.77 4.14
N ARG A 95 15.73 2.24 4.95
CA ARG A 95 15.80 2.27 6.43
C ARG A 95 15.10 1.09 7.12
N GLY A 96 14.71 0.08 6.37
CA GLY A 96 14.02 -1.10 6.90
C GLY A 96 12.51 -0.95 7.14
N LEU A 97 11.93 0.24 6.89
CA LEU A 97 10.51 0.51 7.16
C LEU A 97 9.57 -0.36 6.31
N GLY A 98 9.90 -0.60 5.03
CA GLY A 98 9.14 -1.51 4.19
C GLY A 98 9.13 -2.94 4.74
N ARG A 99 10.26 -3.41 5.27
CA ARG A 99 10.34 -4.72 5.93
C ARG A 99 9.51 -4.76 7.22
N ALA A 100 9.59 -3.73 8.05
CA ALA A 100 8.79 -3.63 9.28
C ALA A 100 7.28 -3.61 8.97
N MET A 101 6.86 -2.84 7.97
CA MET A 101 5.48 -2.80 7.47
C MET A 101 5.02 -4.19 7.05
N MET A 102 5.79 -4.87 6.21
CA MET A 102 5.47 -6.22 5.74
C MET A 102 5.39 -7.23 6.88
N GLN A 103 6.31 -7.21 7.82
CA GLN A 103 6.29 -8.10 8.99
C GLN A 103 5.01 -7.89 9.82
N ARG A 104 4.58 -6.65 9.97
CA ARG A 104 3.33 -6.35 10.68
C ARG A 104 2.10 -6.88 9.94
N LEU A 105 2.02 -6.64 8.64
CA LEU A 105 0.90 -7.13 7.81
C LEU A 105 0.86 -8.65 7.76
N LEU A 106 2.01 -9.32 7.66
CA LEU A 106 2.10 -10.78 7.71
C LEU A 106 1.68 -11.35 9.07
N ALA A 107 1.99 -10.66 10.16
CA ALA A 107 1.48 -11.03 11.49
C ALA A 107 -0.05 -10.92 11.56
N ASP A 108 -0.63 -9.90 10.93
CA ASP A 108 -2.09 -9.74 10.85
C ASP A 108 -2.76 -10.78 9.92
N ALA A 109 -2.03 -11.33 8.94
CA ALA A 109 -2.51 -12.41 8.08
C ALA A 109 -2.70 -13.72 8.85
N GLY A 110 -1.89 -13.95 9.90
CA GLY A 110 -1.89 -15.20 10.66
C GLY A 110 -1.34 -16.36 9.81
N SER A 111 -2.08 -17.47 9.75
CA SER A 111 -1.70 -18.67 8.99
C SER A 111 -2.11 -18.64 7.51
N ARG A 112 -2.71 -17.55 7.03
CA ARG A 112 -3.22 -17.44 5.66
C ARG A 112 -2.11 -17.39 4.63
N ASN A 113 -2.38 -17.95 3.47
CA ASN A 113 -1.56 -17.73 2.28
C ASN A 113 -1.75 -16.28 1.81
N VAL A 114 -0.65 -15.53 1.73
CA VAL A 114 -0.70 -14.11 1.34
C VAL A 114 -0.34 -13.96 -0.12
N ILE A 115 -1.22 -13.30 -0.87
CA ILE A 115 -1.01 -12.96 -2.27
C ILE A 115 -0.83 -11.44 -2.42
N LEU A 116 -0.01 -11.02 -3.36
CA LEU A 116 0.19 -9.62 -3.70
C LEU A 116 0.61 -9.45 -5.16
N ASN A 117 0.39 -8.25 -5.69
CA ASN A 117 0.95 -7.83 -6.97
C ASN A 117 2.14 -6.91 -6.71
N ALA A 118 3.33 -7.35 -7.09
CA ALA A 118 4.55 -6.61 -6.88
C ALA A 118 4.84 -5.66 -8.04
N THR A 119 5.24 -4.42 -7.73
CA THR A 119 5.98 -3.61 -8.69
C THR A 119 7.43 -4.13 -8.80
N GLU A 120 8.12 -3.81 -9.89
CA GLU A 120 9.53 -4.16 -10.05
C GLU A 120 10.39 -3.65 -8.87
N ALA A 121 10.12 -2.42 -8.40
CA ALA A 121 10.83 -1.83 -7.27
C ALA A 121 10.55 -2.56 -5.94
N GLY A 122 9.34 -3.07 -5.73
CA GLY A 122 8.95 -3.78 -4.50
C GLY A 122 9.38 -5.25 -4.49
N ARG A 123 9.52 -5.87 -5.65
CA ARG A 123 9.81 -7.30 -5.80
C ARG A 123 10.98 -7.81 -4.93
N PRO A 124 12.15 -7.15 -4.88
CA PRO A 124 13.27 -7.64 -4.07
C PRO A 124 12.97 -7.73 -2.57
N LEU A 125 12.09 -6.87 -2.05
CA LEU A 125 11.65 -6.93 -0.66
C LEU A 125 10.81 -8.18 -0.42
N TYR A 126 9.86 -8.46 -1.31
CA TYR A 126 8.95 -9.60 -1.17
C TYR A 126 9.69 -10.93 -1.30
N GLU A 127 10.59 -11.07 -2.26
CA GLU A 127 11.43 -12.27 -2.42
C GLU A 127 12.28 -12.55 -1.16
N LYS A 128 12.84 -11.51 -0.52
CA LYS A 128 13.58 -11.65 0.75
C LYS A 128 12.68 -12.04 1.94
N LEU A 129 11.38 -11.89 1.81
CA LEU A 129 10.38 -12.30 2.80
C LEU A 129 9.77 -13.68 2.49
N GLY A 130 10.26 -14.37 1.45
CA GLY A 130 9.83 -15.70 1.10
C GLY A 130 8.69 -15.77 0.09
N PHE A 131 8.28 -14.64 -0.50
CA PHE A 131 7.30 -14.67 -1.60
C PHE A 131 7.93 -15.24 -2.87
N VAL A 132 7.14 -16.03 -3.57
CA VAL A 132 7.53 -16.66 -4.84
C VAL A 132 6.67 -16.08 -5.96
N VAL A 133 7.29 -15.76 -7.08
CA VAL A 133 6.57 -15.30 -8.28
C VAL A 133 5.80 -16.49 -8.85
N THR A 134 4.49 -16.35 -8.97
CA THR A 134 3.61 -17.39 -9.54
C THR A 134 3.18 -17.03 -10.96
N ASP A 135 3.06 -15.73 -11.26
CA ASP A 135 2.66 -15.26 -12.59
C ASP A 135 3.07 -13.80 -12.80
N THR A 136 2.86 -13.30 -14.02
CA THR A 136 3.08 -11.90 -14.40
C THR A 136 1.76 -11.34 -14.93
N LEU A 137 1.40 -10.14 -14.45
CA LEU A 137 0.21 -9.44 -14.90
C LEU A 137 0.59 -8.08 -15.51
N SER A 138 -0.23 -7.63 -16.46
CA SER A 138 -0.15 -6.29 -17.03
C SER A 138 -1.43 -5.53 -16.71
N GLN A 139 -1.28 -4.34 -16.13
CA GLN A 139 -2.40 -3.44 -15.87
C GLN A 139 -2.58 -2.51 -17.07
N HIS A 140 -3.76 -2.54 -17.67
CA HIS A 140 -4.13 -1.67 -18.78
C HIS A 140 -5.11 -0.59 -18.31
N GLN A 141 -4.87 0.66 -18.72
CA GLN A 141 -5.72 1.80 -18.41
C GLN A 141 -5.99 2.61 -19.67
N SER A 142 -7.17 3.21 -19.74
CA SER A 142 -7.53 4.14 -20.80
C SER A 142 -8.32 5.31 -20.21
N THR A 143 -8.07 6.49 -20.73
CA THR A 143 -8.86 7.70 -20.46
C THR A 143 -10.03 7.85 -21.42
N THR A 144 -10.06 7.05 -22.48
CA THR A 144 -11.14 7.02 -23.49
C THR A 144 -12.16 5.95 -23.13
N ALA A 145 -13.44 6.29 -23.22
CA ALA A 145 -14.50 5.30 -23.12
C ALA A 145 -14.32 4.26 -24.24
N SER A 146 -14.39 2.99 -23.90
CA SER A 146 -14.39 1.92 -24.88
C SER A 146 -15.61 2.07 -25.79
N ALA A 147 -15.46 1.77 -27.07
CA ALA A 147 -16.61 1.60 -27.94
C ALA A 147 -17.56 0.53 -27.37
N PRO A 148 -18.89 0.68 -27.53
CA PRO A 148 -19.81 -0.33 -27.03
C PRO A 148 -19.43 -1.69 -27.61
N ALA A 149 -19.22 -2.67 -26.73
CA ALA A 149 -18.97 -4.04 -27.15
C ALA A 149 -20.24 -4.64 -27.72
N THR A 150 -20.15 -5.25 -28.91
CA THR A 150 -21.24 -6.06 -29.44
C THR A 150 -21.22 -7.41 -28.74
N LEU A 151 -22.33 -7.77 -28.11
CA LEU A 151 -22.46 -9.08 -27.49
C LEU A 151 -22.48 -10.19 -28.56
N PRO A 152 -21.84 -11.33 -28.31
CA PRO A 152 -21.98 -12.50 -29.14
C PRO A 152 -23.46 -12.92 -29.28
N ALA A 153 -23.83 -13.47 -30.42
CA ALA A 153 -25.19 -13.95 -30.67
C ALA A 153 -25.61 -14.96 -29.56
N GLY A 154 -26.81 -14.80 -29.03
CA GLY A 154 -27.32 -15.65 -27.96
C GLY A 154 -26.88 -15.29 -26.54
N THR A 155 -26.08 -14.21 -26.39
CA THR A 155 -25.67 -13.71 -25.05
C THR A 155 -26.65 -12.64 -24.57
N HIS A 156 -27.04 -12.75 -23.29
CA HIS A 156 -27.92 -11.77 -22.61
C HIS A 156 -27.27 -11.27 -21.33
N ILE A 157 -27.19 -9.95 -21.15
CA ILE A 157 -26.81 -9.32 -19.89
C ILE A 157 -28.09 -9.02 -19.12
N ARG A 158 -28.16 -9.47 -17.89
CA ARG A 158 -29.26 -9.14 -16.98
C ARG A 158 -28.71 -8.57 -15.66
N PRO A 159 -29.49 -7.75 -14.95
CA PRO A 159 -29.13 -7.35 -13.60
C PRO A 159 -28.96 -8.58 -12.69
N LEU A 160 -27.95 -8.52 -11.81
CA LEU A 160 -27.83 -9.46 -10.72
C LEU A 160 -29.07 -9.36 -9.81
N ARG A 161 -29.64 -10.50 -9.47
CA ARG A 161 -30.69 -10.57 -8.44
C ARG A 161 -29.97 -10.96 -7.14
N PRO A 162 -30.21 -10.24 -6.03
CA PRO A 162 -29.81 -10.74 -4.72
C PRO A 162 -30.61 -12.02 -4.46
N ASP A 163 -29.94 -13.04 -3.98
CA ASP A 163 -30.56 -14.29 -3.52
C ASP A 163 -31.28 -14.06 -2.19
#